data_3997ffdc9c20f365e4a4f7b1a4da4ef8
#
_entry.id   3997ffdc9c20f365e4a4f7b1a4da4ef8
#
_cell.length_a   1.000
_cell.length_b   1.000
_cell.length_c   1.000
_cell.angle_alpha   90.00
_cell.angle_beta   90.00
_cell.angle_gamma   90.00
#
_symmetry.space_group_name_H-M   'P 1'
#
loop_
_entity.id
_entity.type
_entity.pdbx_description
1 polymer ?
#
loop_
_entity_poly.entity_id
_entity_poly.type
_entity_poly.pdbx_seq_one_letter_code
_entity_poly.pdbx_strand_id
1 'polypeptide(L)'
;MAIESKIIKELITQFNMSDVKRKMLEGERYFRDKNDILKKDLKSYTVFDQKTGNKKKIVNENKSDEHIPHGFYWKQVNQKKIYVCGKPITISYNSPVDGEKEDTTKKAEKKITNMVWNTLGANFEKLIKNRLKEASNKGRAWLHPNYRNGKLVFEKYPSEECIPIYDNETQTYLTGFLHFYTIQDLTGDKPEDRIYVEYWDEKEVRYFIENKIDDTTIYLEDVTRERPECHWYREIYDNALNNLKGKEKHSWGKVPFIEIENNEEKMTDLEPIKQLIDAYD
;
A
#
# COMPACT_ATOMS: atom_id res chain seq x y z
N MET A 1 14.26 17.59 -9.19
CA MET A 1 15.00 16.92 -10.29
C MET A 1 14.10 15.84 -10.83
N ALA A 2 13.84 15.80 -12.13
CA ALA A 2 12.95 14.76 -12.67
C ALA A 2 13.64 13.40 -12.56
N ILE A 3 12.97 12.41 -11.95
CA ILE A 3 13.50 11.05 -11.85
C ILE A 3 13.51 10.40 -13.25
N GLU A 4 14.59 9.70 -13.57
CA GLU A 4 14.70 8.99 -14.85
C GLU A 4 13.97 7.63 -14.78
N SER A 5 13.37 7.21 -15.90
CA SER A 5 12.64 5.93 -16.00
C SER A 5 13.52 4.71 -15.66
N LYS A 6 14.83 4.80 -15.95
CA LYS A 6 15.78 3.76 -15.59
C LYS A 6 15.91 3.58 -14.07
N ILE A 7 15.96 4.68 -13.31
CA ILE A 7 16.04 4.66 -11.84
C ILE A 7 14.76 4.07 -11.27
N ILE A 8 13.61 4.46 -11.82
CA ILE A 8 12.29 3.91 -11.40
C ILE A 8 12.26 2.39 -11.57
N LYS A 9 12.70 1.88 -12.71
CA LYS A 9 12.76 0.44 -12.99
C LYS A 9 13.69 -0.28 -12.01
N GLU A 10 14.83 0.30 -11.71
CA GLU A 10 15.77 -0.27 -10.74
C GLU A 10 15.17 -0.33 -9.33
N LEU A 11 14.53 0.73 -8.86
CA LEU A 11 13.85 0.77 -7.57
C LEU A 11 12.76 -0.31 -7.48
N ILE A 12 11.95 -0.47 -8.52
CA ILE A 12 10.91 -1.52 -8.56
C ILE A 12 11.55 -2.91 -8.50
N THR A 13 12.63 -3.12 -9.23
CA THR A 13 13.34 -4.41 -9.24
C THR A 13 13.93 -4.73 -7.86
N GLN A 14 14.61 -3.77 -7.24
CA GLN A 14 15.16 -3.91 -5.88
C GLN A 14 14.05 -4.18 -4.85
N PHE A 15 12.94 -3.44 -4.93
CA PHE A 15 11.82 -3.65 -4.02
C PHE A 15 11.19 -5.03 -4.19
N ASN A 16 11.01 -5.49 -5.43
CA ASN A 16 10.46 -6.83 -5.71
C ASN A 16 11.31 -7.96 -5.13
N MET A 17 12.63 -7.76 -5.05
CA MET A 17 13.58 -8.72 -4.46
C MET A 17 13.78 -8.50 -2.95
N SER A 18 13.21 -7.45 -2.36
CA SER A 18 13.44 -7.07 -0.98
C SER A 18 12.78 -8.03 0.02
N ASP A 19 13.40 -8.16 1.17
CA ASP A 19 12.85 -8.87 2.32
C ASP A 19 11.55 -8.22 2.82
N VAL A 20 11.44 -6.90 2.69
CA VAL A 20 10.25 -6.12 3.06
C VAL A 20 9.03 -6.60 2.28
N LYS A 21 9.11 -6.65 0.93
CA LYS A 21 8.01 -7.13 0.10
C LYS A 21 7.67 -8.59 0.38
N ARG A 22 8.68 -9.44 0.56
CA ARG A 22 8.48 -10.85 0.92
C ARG A 22 7.68 -10.98 2.21
N LYS A 23 8.02 -10.23 3.27
CA LYS A 23 7.30 -10.23 4.55
C LYS A 23 5.87 -9.70 4.44
N MET A 24 5.65 -8.65 3.63
CA MET A 24 4.30 -8.14 3.34
C MET A 24 3.40 -9.22 2.73
N LEU A 25 3.90 -9.93 1.73
CA LEU A 25 3.16 -11.00 1.05
C LEU A 25 2.96 -12.22 1.96
N GLU A 26 3.94 -12.51 2.82
CA GLU A 26 3.83 -13.59 3.79
C GLU A 26 2.76 -13.29 4.84
N GLY A 27 2.71 -12.06 5.39
CA GLY A 27 1.67 -11.64 6.34
C GLY A 27 0.27 -11.75 5.74
N GLU A 28 0.07 -11.30 4.50
CA GLU A 28 -1.22 -11.44 3.81
C GLU A 28 -1.58 -12.91 3.55
N ARG A 29 -0.60 -13.75 3.25
CA ARG A 29 -0.78 -15.19 3.02
C ARG A 29 -1.24 -15.91 4.28
N TYR A 30 -0.59 -15.67 5.42
CA TYR A 30 -0.98 -16.23 6.72
C TYR A 30 -2.33 -15.69 7.21
N PHE A 31 -2.63 -14.43 6.92
CA PHE A 31 -3.95 -13.88 7.22
C PHE A 31 -5.09 -14.60 6.47
N ARG A 32 -4.79 -15.23 5.33
CA ARG A 32 -5.72 -16.04 4.54
C ARG A 32 -5.63 -17.54 4.84
N ASP A 33 -5.07 -17.91 5.97
CA ASP A 33 -4.87 -19.30 6.40
C ASP A 33 -4.07 -20.15 5.39
N LYS A 34 -3.18 -19.50 4.62
CA LYS A 34 -2.27 -20.18 3.68
C LYS A 34 -0.88 -20.31 4.32
N ASN A 35 -0.82 -20.98 5.47
CA ASN A 35 0.38 -21.18 6.26
C ASN A 35 1.38 -22.09 5.56
N ASP A 36 2.62 -22.12 6.04
CA ASP A 36 3.70 -22.92 5.44
C ASP A 36 3.46 -24.42 5.56
N ILE A 37 2.64 -24.86 6.53
CA ILE A 37 2.26 -26.26 6.67
C ILE A 37 1.67 -26.84 5.37
N LEU A 38 0.91 -26.04 4.61
CA LEU A 38 0.31 -26.48 3.34
C LEU A 38 1.34 -26.84 2.26
N LYS A 39 2.60 -26.45 2.45
CA LYS A 39 3.71 -26.70 1.52
C LYS A 39 4.71 -27.71 2.05
N LYS A 40 4.61 -28.09 3.34
CA LYS A 40 5.53 -29.06 3.95
C LYS A 40 5.24 -30.49 3.45
N ASP A 41 6.27 -31.21 3.14
CA ASP A 41 6.21 -32.67 2.94
C ASP A 41 6.29 -33.33 4.32
N LEU A 42 5.15 -33.66 4.90
CA LEU A 42 5.05 -34.23 6.25
C LEU A 42 5.48 -35.70 6.31
N LYS A 43 5.45 -36.40 5.20
CA LYS A 43 5.83 -37.82 5.12
C LYS A 43 7.32 -38.05 5.02
N SER A 44 8.07 -37.05 4.52
CA SER A 44 9.49 -37.22 4.32
C SER A 44 10.32 -36.48 5.37
N TYR A 45 11.45 -37.06 5.69
CA TYR A 45 12.49 -36.42 6.50
C TYR A 45 13.86 -36.74 5.91
N THR A 46 14.80 -35.83 6.15
CA THR A 46 16.17 -35.98 5.64
C THR A 46 17.05 -36.51 6.75
N VAL A 47 17.69 -37.63 6.51
CA VAL A 47 18.71 -38.23 7.39
C VAL A 47 20.08 -37.93 6.81
N PHE A 48 20.99 -37.52 7.68
CA PHE A 48 22.40 -37.35 7.33
C PHE A 48 23.11 -38.68 7.60
N ASP A 49 23.64 -39.31 6.55
CA ASP A 49 24.44 -40.50 6.66
C ASP A 49 25.86 -40.12 7.09
N GLN A 50 26.20 -40.40 8.33
CA GLN A 50 27.52 -40.08 8.90
C GLN A 50 28.69 -40.82 8.20
N LYS A 51 28.39 -41.94 7.52
CA LYS A 51 29.44 -42.73 6.84
C LYS A 51 29.76 -42.21 5.45
N THR A 52 28.74 -41.72 4.73
CA THR A 52 28.91 -41.27 3.35
C THR A 52 28.93 -39.75 3.21
N GLY A 53 28.58 -38.99 4.28
CA GLY A 53 28.46 -37.55 4.23
C GLY A 53 27.24 -37.03 3.41
N ASN A 54 26.40 -37.92 2.92
CA ASN A 54 25.30 -37.59 2.04
C ASN A 54 23.97 -37.43 2.80
N LYS A 55 23.12 -36.54 2.31
CA LYS A 55 21.75 -36.40 2.76
C LYS A 55 20.85 -37.37 2.02
N LYS A 56 20.14 -38.24 2.76
CA LYS A 56 19.16 -39.19 2.20
C LYS A 56 17.76 -38.79 2.64
N LYS A 57 16.85 -38.63 1.69
CA LYS A 57 15.43 -38.42 1.96
C LYS A 57 14.75 -39.77 2.22
N ILE A 58 14.11 -39.90 3.36
CA ILE A 58 13.34 -41.11 3.74
C ILE A 58 11.87 -40.72 3.78
N VAL A 59 11.01 -41.53 3.19
CA VAL A 59 9.55 -41.36 3.21
C VAL A 59 8.98 -42.36 4.23
N ASN A 60 8.19 -41.84 5.18
CA ASN A 60 7.45 -42.68 6.12
C ASN A 60 5.97 -42.71 5.70
N GLU A 61 5.55 -43.81 5.04
CA GLU A 61 4.19 -43.97 4.53
C GLU A 61 3.12 -44.04 5.63
N ASN A 62 3.52 -44.41 6.85
CA ASN A 62 2.61 -44.49 7.98
C ASN A 62 2.37 -43.16 8.70
N LYS A 63 3.08 -42.08 8.28
CA LYS A 63 2.88 -40.78 8.87
C LYS A 63 1.70 -40.08 8.21
N SER A 64 0.84 -39.44 9.01
CA SER A 64 -0.25 -38.60 8.49
C SER A 64 0.29 -37.49 7.60
N ASP A 65 -0.42 -37.18 6.54
CA ASP A 65 -0.13 -36.11 5.58
C ASP A 65 -1.21 -35.01 5.66
N GLU A 66 -1.78 -34.84 6.82
CA GLU A 66 -2.81 -33.85 7.05
C GLU A 66 -2.16 -32.46 7.23
N HIS A 67 -2.52 -31.54 6.37
CA HIS A 67 -2.06 -30.16 6.37
C HIS A 67 -3.20 -29.27 6.89
N ILE A 68 -3.24 -29.01 8.17
CA ILE A 68 -4.30 -28.22 8.80
C ILE A 68 -3.72 -26.89 9.26
N PRO A 69 -3.93 -25.79 8.50
CA PRO A 69 -3.51 -24.47 8.94
C PRO A 69 -4.44 -23.97 10.03
N HIS A 70 -3.86 -23.36 11.07
CA HIS A 70 -4.62 -22.73 12.13
C HIS A 70 -4.76 -21.23 11.92
N GLY A 71 -5.98 -20.72 11.98
CA GLY A 71 -6.31 -19.29 11.78
C GLY A 71 -5.93 -18.39 12.95
N PHE A 72 -4.84 -18.68 13.66
CA PHE A 72 -4.41 -17.87 14.81
C PHE A 72 -4.05 -16.45 14.40
N TYR A 73 -3.34 -16.28 13.30
CA TYR A 73 -2.96 -14.97 12.82
C TYR A 73 -4.17 -14.14 12.40
N TRP A 74 -5.10 -14.74 11.67
CA TRP A 74 -6.37 -14.11 11.32
C TRP A 74 -7.12 -13.60 12.56
N LYS A 75 -7.19 -14.44 13.60
CA LYS A 75 -7.83 -14.10 14.87
C LYS A 75 -7.13 -12.92 15.55
N GLN A 76 -5.82 -12.94 15.63
CA GLN A 76 -5.02 -11.88 16.27
C GLN A 76 -5.20 -10.53 15.59
N VAL A 77 -5.07 -10.48 14.26
CA VAL A 77 -5.25 -9.24 13.47
C VAL A 77 -6.66 -8.67 13.63
N ASN A 78 -7.70 -9.54 13.63
CA ASN A 78 -9.07 -9.09 13.84
C ASN A 78 -9.31 -8.61 15.27
N GLN A 79 -8.74 -9.25 16.28
CA GLN A 79 -8.81 -8.79 17.67
C GLN A 79 -8.15 -7.41 17.83
N LYS A 80 -6.94 -7.22 17.29
CA LYS A 80 -6.26 -5.92 17.28
C LYS A 80 -7.12 -4.84 16.62
N LYS A 81 -7.68 -5.13 15.43
CA LYS A 81 -8.56 -4.21 14.71
C LYS A 81 -9.80 -3.83 15.55
N ILE A 82 -10.43 -4.79 16.21
CA ILE A 82 -11.61 -4.55 17.06
C ILE A 82 -11.20 -3.74 18.30
N TYR A 83 -10.06 -4.02 18.89
CA TYR A 83 -9.57 -3.30 20.06
C TYR A 83 -9.29 -1.82 19.75
N VAL A 84 -8.60 -1.54 18.64
CA VAL A 84 -8.22 -0.18 18.24
C VAL A 84 -9.42 0.61 17.68
N CYS A 85 -10.30 -0.04 16.91
CA CYS A 85 -11.42 0.60 16.21
C CYS A 85 -12.79 0.12 16.68
N GLY A 86 -12.90 -0.42 17.88
CA GLY A 86 -14.16 -0.92 18.44
C GLY A 86 -15.15 0.19 18.79
N LYS A 87 -14.65 1.40 19.07
CA LYS A 87 -15.46 2.59 19.22
C LYS A 87 -15.46 3.42 17.95
N PRO A 88 -16.54 4.16 17.65
CA PRO A 88 -16.55 5.11 16.54
C PRO A 88 -15.45 6.18 16.72
N ILE A 89 -14.87 6.62 15.61
CA ILE A 89 -13.93 7.74 15.60
C ILE A 89 -14.72 9.00 15.97
N THR A 90 -14.25 9.73 16.95
CA THR A 90 -14.82 11.02 17.34
C THR A 90 -13.86 12.14 16.95
N ILE A 91 -14.36 13.15 16.27
CA ILE A 91 -13.63 14.36 15.92
C ILE A 91 -14.31 15.49 16.67
N SER A 92 -13.54 16.22 17.47
CA SER A 92 -14.01 17.42 18.16
C SER A 92 -13.13 18.60 17.77
N TYR A 93 -13.74 19.74 17.57
CA TYR A 93 -13.05 21.01 17.41
C TYR A 93 -13.29 21.83 18.68
N ASN A 94 -12.20 22.21 19.33
CA ASN A 94 -12.23 23.10 20.48
C ASN A 94 -11.80 24.48 20.02
N SER A 95 -12.64 25.50 20.22
CA SER A 95 -12.29 26.88 19.88
C SER A 95 -11.18 27.37 20.79
N PRO A 96 -10.12 28.02 20.25
CA PRO A 96 -9.08 28.63 21.07
C PRO A 96 -9.50 29.96 21.71
N VAL A 97 -10.74 30.42 21.49
CA VAL A 97 -11.20 31.75 21.96
C VAL A 97 -11.85 31.60 23.34
N ASP A 98 -11.13 32.05 24.34
CA ASP A 98 -11.63 32.26 25.70
C ASP A 98 -12.50 33.53 25.72
N GLY A 99 -13.75 33.39 26.10
CA GLY A 99 -14.59 34.53 26.47
C GLY A 99 -15.85 34.84 25.64
N GLU A 100 -16.14 34.07 24.58
CA GLU A 100 -17.42 34.17 23.88
C GLU A 100 -18.53 33.40 24.62
N LYS A 101 -19.79 33.84 24.41
CA LYS A 101 -20.96 33.17 25.00
C LYS A 101 -20.94 31.67 24.66
N GLU A 102 -20.92 30.82 25.66
CA GLU A 102 -20.80 29.36 25.58
C GLU A 102 -21.70 28.71 24.54
N ASP A 103 -22.90 29.22 24.32
CA ASP A 103 -23.85 28.69 23.33
C ASP A 103 -23.46 28.97 21.87
N THR A 104 -22.86 30.11 21.58
CA THR A 104 -22.41 30.47 20.22
C THR A 104 -21.16 29.65 19.82
N THR A 105 -20.26 29.46 20.76
CA THR A 105 -19.03 28.66 20.58
C THR A 105 -19.39 27.20 20.33
N LYS A 106 -20.27 26.61 21.15
CA LYS A 106 -20.71 25.21 20.97
C LYS A 106 -21.42 24.98 19.62
N LYS A 107 -22.21 25.95 19.14
CA LYS A 107 -22.84 25.85 17.81
C LYS A 107 -21.82 25.91 16.67
N ALA A 108 -20.82 26.77 16.78
CA ALA A 108 -19.72 26.86 15.80
C ALA A 108 -18.87 25.57 15.76
N GLU A 109 -18.51 25.06 16.93
CA GLU A 109 -17.76 23.80 17.08
C GLU A 109 -18.50 22.62 16.43
N LYS A 110 -19.80 22.48 16.71
CA LYS A 110 -20.65 21.45 16.08
C LYS A 110 -20.73 21.61 14.57
N LYS A 111 -20.83 22.85 14.06
CA LYS A 111 -20.86 23.12 12.63
C LYS A 111 -19.57 22.69 11.95
N ILE A 112 -18.42 23.03 12.53
CA ILE A 112 -17.09 22.64 12.01
C ILE A 112 -16.92 21.12 12.05
N THR A 113 -17.26 20.48 13.16
CA THR A 113 -17.23 19.02 13.31
C THR A 113 -18.07 18.32 12.23
N ASN A 114 -19.29 18.80 12.01
CA ASN A 114 -20.17 18.24 10.96
C ASN A 114 -19.58 18.47 9.55
N MET A 115 -18.96 19.63 9.29
CA MET A 115 -18.31 19.91 8.01
C MET A 115 -17.14 18.96 7.75
N VAL A 116 -16.32 18.69 8.77
CA VAL A 116 -15.22 17.72 8.67
C VAL A 116 -15.76 16.32 8.35
N TRP A 117 -16.79 15.84 9.08
CA TRP A 117 -17.39 14.53 8.82
C TRP A 117 -18.01 14.42 7.42
N ASN A 118 -18.69 15.45 6.96
CA ASN A 118 -19.25 15.49 5.61
C ASN A 118 -18.14 15.44 4.54
N THR A 119 -17.00 16.05 4.81
CA THR A 119 -15.84 16.03 3.90
C THR A 119 -15.16 14.67 3.88
N LEU A 120 -15.01 14.00 5.03
CA LEU A 120 -14.39 12.67 5.12
C LEU A 120 -15.28 11.58 4.51
N GLY A 121 -16.60 11.77 4.56
CA GLY A 121 -17.62 10.86 4.00
C GLY A 121 -17.93 9.64 4.88
N ALA A 122 -19.09 9.04 4.63
CA ALA A 122 -19.66 7.97 5.46
C ALA A 122 -18.79 6.68 5.54
N ASN A 123 -17.92 6.45 4.57
CA ASN A 123 -17.09 5.26 4.51
C ASN A 123 -15.72 5.41 5.18
N PHE A 124 -15.39 6.60 5.70
CA PHE A 124 -14.05 6.88 6.23
C PHE A 124 -13.65 5.93 7.37
N GLU A 125 -14.52 5.70 8.34
CA GLU A 125 -14.22 4.74 9.42
C GLU A 125 -13.93 3.32 8.91
N LYS A 126 -14.72 2.83 7.96
CA LYS A 126 -14.52 1.52 7.34
C LYS A 126 -13.18 1.46 6.63
N LEU A 127 -12.81 2.56 5.99
CA LEU A 127 -11.52 2.68 5.30
C LEU A 127 -10.37 2.59 6.30
N ILE A 128 -10.39 3.35 7.38
CA ILE A 128 -9.36 3.31 8.43
C ILE A 128 -9.25 1.91 9.04
N LYS A 129 -10.37 1.27 9.39
CA LYS A 129 -10.38 -0.12 9.89
C LYS A 129 -9.69 -1.11 8.94
N ASN A 130 -9.87 -0.93 7.63
CA ASN A 130 -9.23 -1.77 6.61
C ASN A 130 -7.73 -1.44 6.46
N ARG A 131 -7.34 -0.16 6.63
CA ARG A 131 -5.93 0.23 6.59
C ARG A 131 -5.16 -0.31 7.79
N LEU A 132 -5.74 -0.28 8.99
CA LEU A 132 -5.15 -0.89 10.17
C LEU A 132 -4.94 -2.39 10.01
N LYS A 133 -5.92 -3.10 9.42
CA LYS A 133 -5.74 -4.52 9.08
C LYS A 133 -4.57 -4.73 8.12
N GLU A 134 -4.45 -3.89 7.09
CA GLU A 134 -3.35 -3.99 6.13
C GLU A 134 -2.01 -3.65 6.78
N ALA A 135 -1.96 -2.63 7.62
CA ALA A 135 -0.76 -2.30 8.38
C ALA A 135 -0.29 -3.46 9.25
N SER A 136 -1.21 -4.15 9.95
CA SER A 136 -0.90 -5.37 10.71
C SER A 136 -0.29 -6.47 9.83
N ASN A 137 -0.84 -6.69 8.64
CA ASN A 137 -0.37 -7.74 7.75
C ASN A 137 0.93 -7.39 7.02
N LYS A 138 1.17 -6.10 6.74
CA LYS A 138 2.24 -5.64 5.85
C LYS A 138 3.23 -4.67 6.49
N GLY A 139 3.09 -4.39 7.79
CA GLY A 139 3.92 -3.44 8.54
C GLY A 139 3.52 -1.99 8.34
N ARG A 140 2.87 -1.66 7.22
CA ARG A 140 2.35 -0.33 6.89
C ARG A 140 1.17 -0.40 5.93
N ALA A 141 0.41 0.68 5.86
CA ALA A 141 -0.65 0.86 4.87
C ALA A 141 -0.67 2.31 4.36
N TRP A 142 -1.20 2.52 3.16
CA TRP A 142 -1.21 3.81 2.50
C TRP A 142 -2.62 4.31 2.23
N LEU A 143 -2.82 5.60 2.44
CA LEU A 143 -3.99 6.35 2.03
C LEU A 143 -3.57 7.49 1.10
N HIS A 144 -4.30 7.65 0.01
CA HIS A 144 -4.12 8.74 -0.93
C HIS A 144 -5.39 9.61 -0.94
N PRO A 145 -5.34 10.87 -0.45
CA PRO A 145 -6.43 11.81 -0.63
C PRO A 145 -6.49 12.24 -2.10
N ASN A 146 -7.66 12.17 -2.68
CA ASN A 146 -7.89 12.51 -4.07
C ASN A 146 -9.20 13.31 -4.20
N TYR A 147 -9.35 14.07 -5.29
CA TYR A 147 -10.60 14.73 -5.63
C TYR A 147 -11.26 14.04 -6.82
N ARG A 148 -12.48 13.53 -6.61
CA ARG A 148 -13.31 12.99 -7.69
C ARG A 148 -14.63 13.75 -7.73
N ASN A 149 -14.97 14.30 -8.89
CA ASN A 149 -16.21 15.08 -9.07
C ASN A 149 -16.39 16.19 -8.01
N GLY A 150 -15.29 16.89 -7.67
CA GLY A 150 -15.30 17.98 -6.69
C GLY A 150 -15.44 17.53 -5.22
N LYS A 151 -15.36 16.23 -4.93
CA LYS A 151 -15.42 15.69 -3.57
C LYS A 151 -14.08 15.07 -3.19
N LEU A 152 -13.67 15.28 -1.95
CA LEU A 152 -12.52 14.60 -1.36
C LEU A 152 -12.86 13.10 -1.20
N VAL A 153 -12.03 12.25 -1.72
CA VAL A 153 -12.10 10.81 -1.56
C VAL A 153 -10.74 10.29 -1.08
N PHE A 154 -10.76 9.18 -0.34
CA PHE A 154 -9.53 8.53 0.09
C PHE A 154 -9.40 7.20 -0.63
N GLU A 155 -8.35 7.06 -1.39
CA GLU A 155 -8.02 5.85 -2.12
C GLU A 155 -7.04 5.00 -1.33
N LYS A 156 -7.15 3.70 -1.51
CA LYS A 156 -6.26 2.73 -0.89
C LYS A 156 -5.25 2.25 -1.92
N TYR A 157 -4.01 2.20 -1.53
CA TYR A 157 -2.94 1.63 -2.34
C TYR A 157 -2.37 0.40 -1.62
N PRO A 158 -2.26 -0.77 -2.29
CA PRO A 158 -1.66 -1.95 -1.69
C PRO A 158 -0.20 -1.70 -1.36
N SER A 159 0.21 -2.00 -0.13
CA SER A 159 1.56 -1.64 0.34
C SER A 159 2.67 -2.36 -0.41
N GLU A 160 2.41 -3.57 -0.93
CA GLU A 160 3.34 -4.34 -1.78
C GLU A 160 3.54 -3.77 -3.18
N GLU A 161 2.76 -2.76 -3.56
CA GLU A 161 2.83 -2.04 -4.84
C GLU A 161 3.34 -0.61 -4.64
N CYS A 162 3.80 -0.27 -3.44
CA CYS A 162 4.18 1.08 -3.05
C CYS A 162 5.63 1.17 -2.60
N ILE A 163 6.37 2.13 -3.15
CA ILE A 163 7.75 2.43 -2.74
C ILE A 163 7.79 3.90 -2.30
N PRO A 164 7.85 4.17 -1.00
CA PRO A 164 8.06 5.52 -0.49
C PRO A 164 9.52 5.95 -0.69
N ILE A 165 9.73 7.20 -1.04
CA ILE A 165 11.04 7.83 -1.17
C ILE A 165 11.09 8.96 -0.15
N TYR A 166 11.96 8.81 0.83
CA TYR A 166 12.16 9.79 1.89
C TYR A 166 13.33 10.71 1.59
N ASP A 167 13.39 11.82 2.29
CA ASP A 167 14.52 12.72 2.24
C ASP A 167 15.82 12.05 2.71
N ASN A 168 16.95 12.46 2.13
CA ASN A 168 18.24 11.84 2.43
C ASN A 168 18.81 12.20 3.80
N GLU A 169 18.38 13.33 4.39
CA GLU A 169 18.97 13.83 5.62
C GLU A 169 18.33 13.20 6.86
N THR A 170 17.01 13.26 6.95
CA THR A 170 16.28 12.80 8.15
C THR A 170 15.54 11.50 7.94
N GLN A 171 15.33 11.10 6.68
CA GLN A 171 14.51 9.94 6.29
C GLN A 171 13.10 9.96 6.90
N THR A 172 12.60 11.16 7.19
CA THR A 172 11.31 11.37 7.84
C THR A 172 10.27 11.90 6.88
N TYR A 173 10.69 12.77 5.94
CA TYR A 173 9.79 13.43 5.01
C TYR A 173 9.70 12.69 3.69
N LEU A 174 8.47 12.44 3.25
CA LEU A 174 8.19 11.81 1.97
C LEU A 174 8.44 12.83 0.85
N THR A 175 9.49 12.63 0.07
CA THR A 175 9.88 13.48 -1.07
C THR A 175 9.39 12.93 -2.41
N GLY A 176 9.13 11.63 -2.48
CA GLY A 176 8.58 10.97 -3.63
C GLY A 176 7.82 9.71 -3.26
N PHE A 177 7.00 9.24 -4.17
CA PHE A 177 6.22 8.01 -3.99
C PHE A 177 6.02 7.31 -5.33
N LEU A 178 6.34 6.03 -5.38
CA LEU A 178 6.08 5.18 -6.52
C LEU A 178 4.94 4.22 -6.20
N HIS A 179 3.94 4.21 -7.06
CA HIS A 179 2.92 3.17 -7.09
C HIS A 179 3.04 2.42 -8.42
N PHE A 180 3.20 1.12 -8.36
CA PHE A 180 3.32 0.27 -9.54
C PHE A 180 2.37 -0.92 -9.43
N TYR A 181 1.69 -1.22 -10.51
CA TYR A 181 0.71 -2.30 -10.56
C TYR A 181 0.67 -2.91 -11.95
N THR A 182 0.23 -4.16 -12.03
CA THR A 182 0.11 -4.88 -13.29
C THR A 182 -1.31 -4.73 -13.84
N ILE A 183 -1.42 -4.36 -15.10
CA ILE A 183 -2.67 -4.34 -15.84
C ILE A 183 -2.56 -5.33 -16.99
N GLN A 184 -3.67 -6.01 -17.26
CA GLN A 184 -3.81 -6.84 -18.44
C GLN A 184 -4.19 -5.95 -19.63
N ASP A 185 -3.27 -5.81 -20.58
CA ASP A 185 -3.53 -5.11 -21.84
C ASP A 185 -4.24 -6.04 -22.81
N LEU A 186 -5.42 -5.63 -23.26
CA LEU A 186 -6.30 -6.40 -24.17
C LEU A 186 -6.29 -5.85 -25.60
N THR A 187 -5.40 -4.91 -25.92
CA THR A 187 -5.38 -4.26 -27.24
C THR A 187 -4.70 -5.08 -28.33
N GLY A 188 -3.90 -6.09 -27.98
CA GLY A 188 -3.23 -7.00 -28.91
C GLY A 188 -4.03 -8.29 -29.18
N ASP A 189 -3.45 -9.19 -30.00
CA ASP A 189 -4.02 -10.51 -30.31
C ASP A 189 -4.11 -11.44 -29.09
N LYS A 190 -3.32 -11.18 -28.07
CA LYS A 190 -3.30 -11.93 -26.80
C LYS A 190 -3.23 -10.94 -25.63
N PRO A 191 -3.90 -11.27 -24.52
CA PRO A 191 -3.74 -10.50 -23.29
C PRO A 191 -2.27 -10.50 -22.84
N GLU A 192 -1.69 -9.32 -22.64
CA GLU A 192 -0.34 -9.14 -22.09
C GLU A 192 -0.40 -8.38 -20.77
N ASP A 193 0.34 -8.88 -19.79
CA ASP A 193 0.50 -8.17 -18.53
C ASP A 193 1.54 -7.07 -18.69
N ARG A 194 1.17 -5.82 -18.38
CA ARG A 194 2.07 -4.66 -18.41
C ARG A 194 2.11 -3.98 -17.05
N ILE A 195 3.29 -3.53 -16.65
CA ILE A 195 3.46 -2.76 -15.42
C ILE A 195 3.19 -1.29 -15.73
N TYR A 196 2.28 -0.72 -14.95
CA TYR A 196 2.01 0.71 -14.89
C TYR A 196 2.65 1.29 -13.64
N VAL A 197 3.22 2.49 -13.77
CA VAL A 197 3.90 3.17 -12.67
C VAL A 197 3.41 4.61 -12.59
N GLU A 198 3.07 5.03 -11.39
CA GLU A 198 2.80 6.41 -11.03
C GLU A 198 3.93 6.89 -10.12
N TYR A 199 4.63 7.93 -10.53
CA TYR A 199 5.61 8.61 -9.70
C TYR A 199 5.07 9.96 -9.27
N TRP A 200 4.97 10.15 -7.97
CA TRP A 200 4.48 11.35 -7.33
C TRP A 200 5.63 12.07 -6.65
N ASP A 201 5.76 13.35 -6.87
CA ASP A 201 6.60 14.24 -6.08
C ASP A 201 5.75 15.33 -5.41
N GLU A 202 6.36 16.38 -4.87
CA GLU A 202 5.64 17.47 -4.21
C GLU A 202 4.80 18.34 -5.16
N LYS A 203 5.05 18.24 -6.46
CA LYS A 203 4.52 19.18 -7.47
C LYS A 203 3.74 18.50 -8.56
N GLU A 204 4.15 17.32 -8.99
CA GLU A 204 3.59 16.66 -10.17
C GLU A 204 3.48 15.15 -9.99
N VAL A 205 2.70 14.55 -10.86
CA VAL A 205 2.66 13.11 -11.04
C VAL A 205 3.12 12.77 -12.45
N ARG A 206 3.90 11.71 -12.58
CA ARG A 206 4.35 11.17 -13.86
C ARG A 206 3.92 9.73 -13.98
N TYR A 207 3.52 9.36 -15.18
CA TYR A 207 2.99 8.04 -15.51
C TYR A 207 3.92 7.34 -16.47
N PHE A 208 4.19 6.07 -16.18
CA PHE A 208 5.03 5.23 -17.02
C PHE A 208 4.32 3.92 -17.31
N ILE A 209 4.58 3.38 -18.50
CA ILE A 209 4.10 2.06 -18.94
C ILE A 209 5.30 1.21 -19.30
N GLU A 210 5.27 -0.05 -18.93
CA GLU A 210 6.26 -1.03 -19.36
C GLU A 210 6.02 -1.40 -20.81
N ASN A 211 7.03 -1.21 -21.64
CA ASN A 211 7.06 -1.60 -23.04
C ASN A 211 8.27 -2.49 -23.33
N LYS A 212 8.15 -3.29 -24.39
CA LYS A 212 9.21 -4.18 -24.88
C LYS A 212 9.72 -3.70 -26.21
N ILE A 213 11.05 -3.63 -26.38
CA ILE A 213 11.68 -3.41 -27.71
C ILE A 213 11.83 -4.77 -28.40
N ASP A 214 12.19 -5.80 -27.63
CA ASP A 214 12.36 -7.17 -28.08
C ASP A 214 12.05 -8.13 -26.89
N ASP A 215 12.16 -9.43 -27.09
CA ASP A 215 11.85 -10.45 -26.05
C ASP A 215 12.71 -10.31 -24.78
N THR A 216 13.80 -9.57 -24.84
CA THR A 216 14.77 -9.41 -23.73
C THR A 216 14.85 -8.00 -23.18
N THR A 217 14.51 -7.00 -23.99
CA THR A 217 14.67 -5.58 -23.62
C THR A 217 13.34 -4.94 -23.25
N ILE A 218 13.16 -4.75 -21.95
CA ILE A 218 11.99 -4.11 -21.35
C ILE A 218 12.40 -2.72 -20.86
N TYR A 219 11.58 -1.70 -21.13
CA TYR A 219 11.80 -0.33 -20.66
C TYR A 219 10.50 0.32 -20.16
N LEU A 220 10.62 1.41 -19.41
CA LEU A 220 9.50 2.22 -18.97
C LEU A 220 9.39 3.47 -19.86
N GLU A 221 8.28 3.59 -20.56
CA GLU A 221 7.93 4.74 -21.38
C GLU A 221 7.16 5.77 -20.56
N ASP A 222 7.53 7.04 -20.67
CA ASP A 222 6.83 8.15 -20.02
C ASP A 222 5.60 8.54 -20.84
N VAL A 223 4.44 8.18 -20.36
CA VAL A 223 3.13 8.44 -20.98
C VAL A 223 2.35 9.56 -20.30
N THR A 224 3.01 10.38 -19.51
CA THR A 224 2.37 11.46 -18.75
C THR A 224 1.55 12.40 -19.64
N ARG A 225 2.02 12.66 -20.86
CA ARG A 225 1.34 13.54 -21.82
C ARG A 225 0.10 12.92 -22.47
N GLU A 226 0.02 11.60 -22.48
CA GLU A 226 -1.05 10.84 -23.12
C GLU A 226 -2.23 10.58 -22.17
N ARG A 227 -2.08 10.93 -20.90
CA ARG A 227 -3.12 10.82 -19.87
C ARG A 227 -3.67 12.18 -19.46
N PRO A 228 -4.43 12.89 -20.33
CA PRO A 228 -5.04 14.18 -20.01
C PRO A 228 -6.08 14.10 -18.91
N GLU A 229 -6.63 12.92 -18.63
CA GLU A 229 -7.64 12.65 -17.60
C GLU A 229 -7.04 12.55 -16.17
N CYS A 230 -5.73 12.55 -16.08
CA CYS A 230 -5.09 12.52 -14.79
C CYS A 230 -5.25 13.87 -14.12
N HIS A 231 -6.08 13.93 -13.14
CA HIS A 231 -6.69 15.04 -12.41
C HIS A 231 -5.70 16.01 -11.71
N TRP A 232 -4.44 15.94 -12.03
CA TRP A 232 -3.36 16.63 -11.33
C TRP A 232 -2.82 17.82 -12.08
N TYR A 233 -3.32 18.03 -13.30
CA TYR A 233 -3.07 19.24 -14.06
C TYR A 233 -4.36 20.01 -14.20
N ARG A 234 -4.43 21.17 -13.60
CA ARG A 234 -5.43 22.15 -13.98
C ARG A 234 -4.98 22.75 -15.31
N GLU A 235 -5.67 22.41 -16.37
CA GLU A 235 -5.46 23.06 -17.65
C GLU A 235 -5.95 24.50 -17.57
N ILE A 236 -5.05 25.46 -17.78
CA ILE A 236 -5.39 26.87 -17.82
C ILE A 236 -5.60 27.23 -19.27
N TYR A 237 -6.85 27.49 -19.64
CA TYR A 237 -7.20 27.98 -20.95
C TYR A 237 -7.24 29.50 -20.97
N ASP A 238 -6.80 30.10 -22.08
CA ASP A 238 -7.10 31.50 -22.36
C ASP A 238 -8.58 31.63 -22.71
N ASN A 239 -9.35 32.28 -21.84
CA ASN A 239 -10.80 32.46 -22.02
C ASN A 239 -11.19 33.18 -23.34
N ALA A 240 -10.25 33.88 -23.99
CA ALA A 240 -10.48 34.57 -25.22
C ALA A 240 -10.28 33.70 -26.46
N LEU A 241 -9.39 32.70 -26.42
CA LEU A 241 -8.97 31.94 -27.61
C LEU A 241 -9.15 30.43 -27.47
N ASN A 242 -9.61 29.95 -26.31
CA ASN A 242 -9.70 28.51 -25.96
C ASN A 242 -8.40 27.73 -26.17
N ASN A 243 -7.26 28.42 -26.12
CA ASN A 243 -5.94 27.83 -26.26
C ASN A 243 -5.39 27.43 -24.89
N LEU A 244 -4.76 26.27 -24.83
CA LEU A 244 -4.09 25.78 -23.61
C LEU A 244 -2.94 26.72 -23.26
N LYS A 245 -3.08 27.46 -22.17
CA LYS A 245 -2.09 28.44 -21.68
C LYS A 245 -0.99 27.80 -20.83
N GLY A 246 -1.28 26.64 -20.24
CA GLY A 246 -0.35 25.90 -19.42
C GLY A 246 -1.03 24.80 -18.61
N LYS A 247 -0.22 24.04 -17.91
CA LYS A 247 -0.67 23.02 -16.95
C LYS A 247 -0.20 23.43 -15.57
N GLU A 248 -1.13 23.59 -14.63
CA GLU A 248 -0.77 23.77 -13.23
C GLU A 248 -0.42 22.40 -12.62
N LYS A 249 0.64 22.38 -11.85
CA LYS A 249 1.02 21.27 -11.01
C LYS A 249 -0.03 21.03 -9.94
N HIS A 250 -0.07 19.85 -9.32
CA HIS A 250 -1.00 19.61 -8.22
C HIS A 250 -0.72 20.59 -7.06
N SER A 251 -1.78 20.99 -6.37
CA SER A 251 -1.74 22.01 -5.32
C SER A 251 -1.59 21.47 -3.90
N TRP A 252 -1.20 20.20 -3.72
CA TRP A 252 -1.07 19.59 -2.40
C TRP A 252 0.10 20.15 -1.59
N GLY A 253 1.13 20.73 -2.24
CA GLY A 253 2.33 21.26 -1.60
C GLY A 253 3.22 20.21 -0.91
N LYS A 254 2.86 18.95 -1.02
CA LYS A 254 3.58 17.78 -0.52
C LYS A 254 3.15 16.53 -1.29
N VAL A 255 3.91 15.46 -1.16
CA VAL A 255 3.52 14.16 -1.69
C VAL A 255 2.22 13.70 -1.01
N PRO A 256 1.10 13.51 -1.76
CA PRO A 256 -0.22 13.32 -1.19
C PRO A 256 -0.48 11.86 -0.75
N PHE A 257 0.41 11.31 0.06
CA PHE A 257 0.26 9.98 0.63
C PHE A 257 0.39 10.03 2.15
N ILE A 258 -0.48 9.32 2.83
CA ILE A 258 -0.52 9.22 4.29
C ILE A 258 -0.13 7.80 4.66
N GLU A 259 0.98 7.66 5.36
CA GLU A 259 1.44 6.39 5.92
C GLU A 259 0.68 6.08 7.21
N ILE A 260 0.24 4.84 7.33
CA ILE A 260 -0.32 4.26 8.57
C ILE A 260 0.63 3.13 8.95
N GLU A 261 1.48 3.39 9.91
CA GLU A 261 2.46 2.43 10.41
C GLU A 261 1.83 1.46 11.40
N ASN A 262 2.27 0.22 11.37
CA ASN A 262 1.87 -0.80 12.34
C ASN A 262 2.58 -0.62 13.70
N ASN A 263 3.86 -0.28 13.63
CA ASN A 263 4.80 -0.03 14.73
C ASN A 263 5.97 0.80 14.19
N GLU A 264 6.85 1.27 15.08
CA GLU A 264 8.02 2.08 14.71
C GLU A 264 8.97 1.35 13.75
N GLU A 265 9.13 0.03 13.91
CA GLU A 265 9.99 -0.81 13.08
C GLU A 265 9.36 -1.17 11.73
N LYS A 266 8.09 -0.82 11.51
CA LYS A 266 7.30 -1.17 10.32
C LYS A 266 7.25 -2.68 10.07
N MET A 267 7.29 -3.46 11.16
CA MET A 267 7.18 -4.91 11.13
C MET A 267 5.74 -5.37 11.00
N THR A 268 5.54 -6.52 10.38
CA THR A 268 4.24 -7.21 10.37
C THR A 268 3.97 -7.83 11.73
N ASP A 269 2.70 -7.96 12.12
CA ASP A 269 2.34 -8.67 13.35
C ASP A 269 2.63 -10.18 13.27
N LEU A 270 2.87 -10.71 12.07
CA LEU A 270 3.24 -12.11 11.88
C LEU A 270 4.68 -12.40 12.32
N GLU A 271 5.61 -11.47 12.06
CA GLU A 271 7.05 -11.71 12.27
C GLU A 271 7.39 -12.27 13.66
N PRO A 272 6.91 -11.71 14.78
CA PRO A 272 7.26 -12.20 16.12
C PRO A 272 6.60 -13.54 16.47
N ILE A 273 5.52 -13.93 15.80
CA ILE A 273 4.72 -15.12 16.16
C ILE A 273 4.73 -16.23 15.13
N LYS A 274 5.33 -16.00 13.94
CA LYS A 274 5.32 -16.97 12.85
C LYS A 274 5.83 -18.34 13.27
N GLN A 275 6.96 -18.38 13.97
CA GLN A 275 7.55 -19.65 14.40
C GLN A 275 6.63 -20.42 15.36
N LEU A 276 5.88 -19.71 16.19
CA LEU A 276 4.92 -20.33 17.11
C LEU A 276 3.74 -20.93 16.33
N ILE A 277 3.22 -20.20 15.35
CA ILE A 277 2.14 -20.71 14.48
C ILE A 277 2.62 -21.93 13.72
N ASP A 278 3.79 -21.86 13.07
CA ASP A 278 4.38 -22.96 12.31
C ASP A 278 4.70 -24.21 13.16
N ALA A 279 4.87 -24.04 14.47
CA ALA A 279 5.07 -25.14 15.40
C ALA A 279 3.74 -25.78 15.85
N TYR A 280 2.63 -25.03 15.79
CA TYR A 280 1.29 -25.51 16.10
C TYR A 280 0.63 -26.22 14.90
N ASP A 281 0.90 -25.72 13.69
CA ASP A 281 0.43 -26.32 12.45
C ASP A 281 1.12 -27.67 12.18
#